data_b9ae9fcf39b550d2c494b9470f9c03cf
#
_entry.id   b9ae9fcf39b550d2c494b9470f9c03cf
#
_cell.length_a   1.000
_cell.length_b   1.000
_cell.length_c   1.000
_cell.angle_alpha   90.00
_cell.angle_beta   90.00
_cell.angle_gamma   90.00
#
_symmetry.space_group_name_H-M   'P 1'
#
loop_
_entity.id
_entity.type
_entity.pdbx_description
1 polymer ?
#
loop_
_entity_poly.entity_id
_entity_poly.type
_entity_poly.pdbx_seq_one_letter_code
_entity_poly.pdbx_strand_id
1 'polypeptide(L)'
;YFRVENLENLDEVKRAVAFLFYKHGPIDRIESHNEYWLELDAALREQFNVFGAKPKDLKKTKFKSEMKKLFKKAGVPVVPGAVVKTEKDIDKAVKKIGLPLIAKPDNGVGAAATFKIETPEDVDHFKAEWDGHTEYFFEKFVTSSEICTFDGLVDRDGNIVFSTTFDYAHTPLDLMLYKMDNSYYVLKEMDPKLRQYGEAIVKAFGMKERFFHIEFFRDGDDYIAIEYNNRPAGGFTIDVYNYAHSIDLYRGYAAIVAGEPFPASEFEPLYCLATSRRANAAYTLSEEEVLAKYHDQFRVKKDMPAAFAELQGDYLYMLTTPSREEL
;
A
#
# COMPACT_ATOMS: atom_id res chain seq x y z
N TYR A 1 -9.61 13.79 -23.73
CA TYR A 1 -8.26 13.20 -23.72
C TYR A 1 -7.22 14.25 -24.12
N PHE A 2 -6.18 14.37 -23.32
CA PHE A 2 -5.01 15.21 -23.60
C PHE A 2 -3.75 14.40 -23.27
N ARG A 3 -2.87 14.22 -24.23
CA ARG A 3 -1.60 13.51 -24.05
C ARG A 3 -0.51 14.50 -23.65
N VAL A 4 0.27 14.14 -22.61
CA VAL A 4 1.52 14.81 -22.24
C VAL A 4 2.69 13.88 -22.56
N GLU A 5 3.85 14.45 -22.85
CA GLU A 5 5.06 13.66 -23.15
C GLU A 5 5.73 13.16 -21.86
N ASN A 6 5.69 13.96 -20.80
CA ASN A 6 6.25 13.58 -19.50
C ASN A 6 5.40 14.09 -18.33
N LEU A 7 4.84 13.16 -17.54
CA LEU A 7 4.09 13.50 -16.33
C LEU A 7 4.93 14.13 -15.21
N GLU A 8 6.25 13.98 -15.23
CA GLU A 8 7.16 14.67 -14.29
C GLU A 8 7.35 16.15 -14.63
N ASN A 9 7.02 16.55 -15.86
CA ASN A 9 7.04 17.96 -16.25
C ASN A 9 5.76 18.66 -15.78
N LEU A 10 5.81 19.18 -14.56
CA LEU A 10 4.66 19.84 -13.91
C LEU A 10 4.04 20.95 -14.78
N ASP A 11 4.84 21.73 -15.51
CA ASP A 11 4.34 22.82 -16.34
C ASP A 11 3.61 22.30 -17.59
N GLU A 12 4.04 21.20 -18.15
CA GLU A 12 3.33 20.53 -19.24
C GLU A 12 1.98 19.98 -18.75
N VAL A 13 1.96 19.33 -17.60
CA VAL A 13 0.73 18.79 -17.02
C VAL A 13 -0.23 19.91 -16.62
N LYS A 14 0.27 21.02 -16.06
CA LYS A 14 -0.56 22.21 -15.79
C LYS A 14 -1.22 22.76 -17.05
N ARG A 15 -0.50 22.84 -18.17
CA ARG A 15 -1.09 23.28 -19.46
C ARG A 15 -2.17 22.32 -19.95
N ALA A 16 -1.95 21.00 -19.78
CA ALA A 16 -2.94 20.00 -20.12
C ALA A 16 -4.22 20.15 -19.30
N VAL A 17 -4.08 20.31 -17.98
CA VAL A 17 -5.21 20.53 -17.06
C VAL A 17 -5.93 21.86 -17.38
N ALA A 18 -5.18 22.94 -17.63
CA ALA A 18 -5.76 24.22 -18.03
C ALA A 18 -6.56 24.14 -19.34
N PHE A 19 -6.05 23.38 -20.32
CA PHE A 19 -6.78 23.13 -21.57
C PHE A 19 -8.11 22.37 -21.31
N LEU A 20 -8.07 21.32 -20.50
CA LEU A 20 -9.28 20.57 -20.16
C LEU A 20 -10.29 21.45 -19.39
N PHE A 21 -9.80 22.29 -18.48
CA PHE A 21 -10.60 23.25 -17.74
C PHE A 21 -11.27 24.26 -18.69
N TYR A 22 -10.51 24.82 -19.65
CA TYR A 22 -11.05 25.72 -20.66
C TYR A 22 -12.12 25.04 -21.53
N LYS A 23 -11.88 23.80 -21.93
CA LYS A 23 -12.76 23.07 -22.85
C LYS A 23 -14.05 22.56 -22.19
N HIS A 24 -13.98 22.14 -20.93
CA HIS A 24 -15.05 21.41 -20.27
C HIS A 24 -15.62 22.12 -19.02
N GLY A 25 -15.03 23.25 -18.63
CA GLY A 25 -15.37 23.93 -17.38
C GLY A 25 -14.60 23.45 -16.18
N PRO A 26 -15.01 23.83 -14.96
CA PRO A 26 -14.35 23.45 -13.72
C PRO A 26 -14.19 21.93 -13.58
N ILE A 27 -13.02 21.53 -13.09
CA ILE A 27 -12.68 20.12 -12.82
C ILE A 27 -12.99 19.83 -11.36
N ASP A 28 -13.82 18.81 -11.11
CA ASP A 28 -14.23 18.43 -9.76
C ASP A 28 -13.21 17.60 -9.03
N ARG A 29 -12.48 16.73 -9.74
CA ARG A 29 -11.48 15.81 -9.16
C ARG A 29 -10.26 15.67 -10.04
N ILE A 30 -9.09 15.56 -9.37
CA ILE A 30 -7.81 15.18 -9.95
C ILE A 30 -7.28 14.03 -9.10
N GLU A 31 -7.05 12.85 -9.70
CA GLU A 31 -6.72 11.65 -8.96
C GLU A 31 -5.92 10.66 -9.81
N SER A 32 -4.80 10.19 -9.28
CA SER A 32 -3.97 9.16 -9.91
C SER A 32 -4.13 7.78 -9.28
N HIS A 33 -4.57 7.70 -8.02
CA HIS A 33 -4.56 6.49 -7.20
C HIS A 33 -3.19 5.80 -7.11
N ASN A 34 -2.12 6.57 -7.24
CA ASN A 34 -0.75 6.08 -7.28
C ASN A 34 0.15 6.87 -6.34
N GLU A 35 0.94 6.17 -5.51
CA GLU A 35 1.82 6.77 -4.50
C GLU A 35 2.85 7.74 -5.12
N TYR A 36 3.41 7.37 -6.27
CA TYR A 36 4.42 8.18 -6.95
C TYR A 36 3.87 9.55 -7.38
N TRP A 37 2.60 9.63 -7.78
CA TRP A 37 1.98 10.84 -8.31
C TRP A 37 1.23 11.69 -7.28
N LEU A 38 1.23 11.33 -6.00
CA LEU A 38 0.50 12.09 -4.97
C LEU A 38 0.94 13.56 -4.87
N GLU A 39 2.21 13.87 -5.11
CA GLU A 39 2.72 15.25 -5.11
C GLU A 39 2.23 16.03 -6.32
N LEU A 40 2.22 15.40 -7.50
CA LEU A 40 1.66 15.98 -8.71
C LEU A 40 0.17 16.26 -8.53
N ASP A 41 -0.60 15.26 -8.07
CA ASP A 41 -2.03 15.42 -7.78
C ASP A 41 -2.30 16.59 -6.83
N ALA A 42 -1.55 16.67 -5.75
CA ALA A 42 -1.71 17.73 -4.75
C ALA A 42 -1.37 19.12 -5.29
N ALA A 43 -0.29 19.24 -6.07
CA ALA A 43 0.12 20.49 -6.72
C ALA A 43 -0.94 20.98 -7.73
N LEU A 44 -1.49 20.05 -8.51
CA LEU A 44 -2.57 20.39 -9.47
C LEU A 44 -3.87 20.78 -8.76
N ARG A 45 -4.24 20.05 -7.69
CA ARG A 45 -5.41 20.41 -6.88
C ARG A 45 -5.27 21.78 -6.22
N GLU A 46 -4.07 22.15 -5.78
CA GLU A 46 -3.81 23.49 -5.24
C GLU A 46 -3.93 24.57 -6.32
N GLN A 47 -3.27 24.35 -7.46
CA GLN A 47 -3.22 25.28 -8.57
C GLN A 47 -4.62 25.58 -9.16
N PHE A 48 -5.46 24.56 -9.29
CA PHE A 48 -6.78 24.66 -9.92
C PHE A 48 -7.93 24.70 -8.91
N ASN A 49 -7.63 24.82 -7.61
CA ASN A 49 -8.60 24.83 -6.51
C ASN A 49 -9.56 23.63 -6.52
N VAL A 50 -9.05 22.45 -6.89
CA VAL A 50 -9.83 21.20 -6.92
C VAL A 50 -9.87 20.58 -5.53
N PHE A 51 -10.94 19.89 -5.19
CA PHE A 51 -11.09 19.15 -3.92
C PHE A 51 -10.03 18.05 -3.77
N GLY A 52 -9.63 17.78 -2.53
CA GLY A 52 -8.69 16.71 -2.15
C GLY A 52 -7.44 17.24 -1.46
N ALA A 53 -6.54 16.32 -1.10
CA ALA A 53 -5.30 16.62 -0.40
C ALA A 53 -4.42 17.60 -1.19
N LYS A 54 -3.92 18.62 -0.49
CA LYS A 54 -3.01 19.65 -1.01
C LYS A 54 -1.56 19.34 -0.59
N PRO A 55 -0.53 20.03 -1.09
CA PRO A 55 0.86 19.78 -0.73
C PRO A 55 1.12 19.76 0.79
N LYS A 56 0.46 20.67 1.54
CA LYS A 56 0.56 20.71 3.01
C LYS A 56 0.07 19.45 3.72
N ASP A 57 -0.83 18.70 3.09
CA ASP A 57 -1.46 17.50 3.67
C ASP A 57 -0.62 16.24 3.42
N LEU A 58 0.32 16.28 2.46
CA LEU A 58 1.09 15.10 2.04
C LEU A 58 2.13 14.65 3.07
N LYS A 59 2.64 15.57 3.88
CA LYS A 59 3.70 15.25 4.84
C LYS A 59 3.33 14.06 5.72
N LYS A 60 2.10 14.01 6.19
CA LYS A 60 1.60 12.94 7.07
C LYS A 60 1.39 11.58 6.36
N THR A 61 1.30 11.57 5.03
CA THR A 61 1.05 10.35 4.24
C THR A 61 2.26 9.90 3.43
N LYS A 62 3.34 10.67 3.40
CA LYS A 62 4.57 10.35 2.65
C LYS A 62 5.80 10.14 3.55
N PHE A 63 5.88 10.85 4.68
CA PHE A 63 7.03 10.72 5.58
C PHE A 63 6.74 9.68 6.66
N LYS A 64 7.56 8.63 6.70
CA LYS A 64 7.42 7.54 7.70
C LYS A 64 7.49 8.05 9.14
N SER A 65 8.38 9.00 9.37
CA SER A 65 8.52 9.66 10.68
C SER A 65 7.24 10.39 11.12
N GLU A 66 6.52 11.03 10.20
CA GLU A 66 5.27 11.72 10.50
C GLU A 66 4.10 10.74 10.65
N MET A 67 4.06 9.67 9.83
CA MET A 67 3.09 8.59 9.99
C MET A 67 3.18 7.96 11.39
N LYS A 68 4.40 7.64 11.85
CA LYS A 68 4.60 7.05 13.19
C LYS A 68 4.13 7.96 14.33
N LYS A 69 4.20 9.29 14.17
CA LYS A 69 3.63 10.24 15.14
C LYS A 69 2.10 10.13 15.19
N LEU A 70 1.46 10.01 14.02
CA LEU A 70 0.00 9.87 13.93
C LEU A 70 -0.47 8.51 14.47
N PHE A 71 0.24 7.42 14.18
CA PHE A 71 -0.06 6.11 14.76
C PHE A 71 -0.02 6.15 16.28
N LYS A 72 1.04 6.74 16.88
CA LYS A 72 1.13 6.93 18.33
C LYS A 72 -0.02 7.77 18.87
N LYS A 73 -0.38 8.86 18.18
CA LYS A 73 -1.52 9.71 18.56
C LYS A 73 -2.85 8.96 18.50
N ALA A 74 -2.98 8.03 17.57
CA ALA A 74 -4.14 7.13 17.45
C ALA A 74 -4.16 6.01 18.50
N GLY A 75 -3.12 5.89 19.34
CA GLY A 75 -3.00 4.83 20.35
C GLY A 75 -2.59 3.48 19.77
N VAL A 76 -2.02 3.47 18.57
CA VAL A 76 -1.60 2.23 17.88
C VAL A 76 -0.12 1.96 18.10
N PRO A 77 0.28 0.72 18.43
CA PRO A 77 1.67 0.35 18.63
C PRO A 77 2.53 0.61 17.39
N VAL A 78 3.74 1.11 17.61
CA VAL A 78 4.78 1.28 16.59
C VAL A 78 6.13 0.97 17.19
N VAL A 79 7.07 0.51 16.38
CA VAL A 79 8.45 0.30 16.83
C VAL A 79 9.17 1.63 17.12
N PRO A 80 10.19 1.61 18.01
CA PRO A 80 11.08 2.76 18.19
C PRO A 80 11.75 3.15 16.88
N GLY A 81 11.83 4.46 16.60
CA GLY A 81 12.49 4.97 15.41
C GLY A 81 13.11 6.35 15.61
N ALA A 82 13.92 6.76 14.65
CA ALA A 82 14.59 8.05 14.61
C ALA A 82 14.86 8.50 13.17
N VAL A 83 14.73 9.80 12.92
CA VAL A 83 15.13 10.40 11.63
C VAL A 83 16.64 10.62 11.64
N VAL A 84 17.29 10.30 10.54
CA VAL A 84 18.72 10.48 10.27
C VAL A 84 18.87 11.47 9.12
N LYS A 85 19.54 12.59 9.39
CA LYS A 85 19.82 13.66 8.42
C LYS A 85 21.31 13.95 8.28
N THR A 86 22.09 13.49 9.23
CA THR A 86 23.53 13.67 9.27
C THR A 86 24.21 12.39 9.74
N GLU A 87 25.49 12.21 9.41
CA GLU A 87 26.26 11.06 9.86
C GLU A 87 26.24 10.88 11.39
N LYS A 88 26.29 12.01 12.14
CA LYS A 88 26.17 11.98 13.61
C LYS A 88 24.83 11.43 14.09
N ASP A 89 23.78 11.56 13.31
CA ASP A 89 22.45 11.05 13.67
C ASP A 89 22.37 9.53 13.49
N ILE A 90 23.21 8.95 12.61
CA ILE A 90 23.32 7.49 12.43
C ILE A 90 23.73 6.87 13.78
N ASP A 91 24.85 7.31 14.35
CA ASP A 91 25.38 6.76 15.60
C ASP A 91 24.39 6.93 16.78
N LYS A 92 23.71 8.10 16.83
CA LYS A 92 22.67 8.36 17.84
C LYS A 92 21.47 7.43 17.67
N ALA A 93 21.04 7.21 16.42
CA ALA A 93 19.92 6.32 16.11
C ALA A 93 20.24 4.87 16.48
N VAL A 94 21.41 4.37 16.07
CA VAL A 94 21.90 3.02 16.43
C VAL A 94 21.96 2.85 17.95
N LYS A 95 22.55 3.83 18.67
CA LYS A 95 22.63 3.79 20.14
C LYS A 95 21.27 3.79 20.81
N LYS A 96 20.29 4.55 20.25
CA LYS A 96 18.95 4.69 20.82
C LYS A 96 18.06 3.48 20.55
N ILE A 97 18.12 2.92 19.34
CA ILE A 97 17.21 1.87 18.86
C ILE A 97 17.79 0.48 19.17
N GLY A 98 19.12 0.32 19.04
CA GLY A 98 19.82 -0.97 19.12
C GLY A 98 19.64 -1.80 17.86
N LEU A 99 20.63 -2.65 17.59
CA LEU A 99 20.61 -3.61 16.48
C LEU A 99 19.74 -4.84 16.82
N PRO A 100 19.14 -5.53 15.84
CA PRO A 100 19.05 -5.13 14.44
C PRO A 100 18.05 -4.01 14.21
N LEU A 101 18.24 -3.22 13.15
CA LEU A 101 17.33 -2.17 12.72
C LEU A 101 17.17 -2.14 11.19
N ILE A 102 16.15 -1.44 10.72
CA ILE A 102 15.92 -1.13 9.32
C ILE A 102 16.16 0.36 9.09
N ALA A 103 16.95 0.69 8.07
CA ALA A 103 17.10 2.04 7.56
C ALA A 103 16.39 2.15 6.21
N LYS A 104 15.46 3.08 6.07
CA LYS A 104 14.72 3.34 4.83
C LYS A 104 14.54 4.83 4.60
N PRO A 105 14.51 5.32 3.35
CA PRO A 105 14.24 6.72 3.07
C PRO A 105 12.95 7.16 3.77
N ASP A 106 12.99 8.30 4.47
CA ASP A 106 11.82 8.81 5.22
C ASP A 106 10.67 9.18 4.26
N ASN A 107 11.01 9.73 3.08
CA ASN A 107 10.09 9.96 1.97
C ASN A 107 10.44 9.02 0.80
N GLY A 108 10.05 7.76 0.88
CA GLY A 108 10.31 6.76 -0.15
C GLY A 108 9.10 5.87 -0.41
N VAL A 109 9.02 5.33 -1.61
CA VAL A 109 7.95 4.40 -2.04
C VAL A 109 8.53 2.99 -2.15
N GLY A 110 7.84 2.01 -1.57
CA GLY A 110 8.25 0.62 -1.60
C GLY A 110 9.51 0.35 -0.77
N ALA A 111 10.17 -0.77 -1.04
CA ALA A 111 11.38 -1.21 -0.32
C ALA A 111 12.68 -0.68 -0.94
N ALA A 112 12.62 0.23 -1.90
CA ALA A 112 13.82 0.76 -2.57
C ALA A 112 14.75 1.48 -1.56
N ALA A 113 16.06 1.25 -1.71
CA ALA A 113 17.09 1.79 -0.82
C ALA A 113 16.87 1.48 0.68
N THR A 114 16.31 0.30 0.98
CA THR A 114 16.12 -0.20 2.34
C THR A 114 17.33 -1.05 2.75
N PHE A 115 17.88 -0.77 3.92
CA PHE A 115 19.02 -1.50 4.49
C PHE A 115 18.58 -2.20 5.77
N LYS A 116 18.89 -3.48 5.88
CA LYS A 116 18.87 -4.21 7.15
C LYS A 116 20.24 -4.08 7.79
N ILE A 117 20.31 -3.58 8.98
CA ILE A 117 21.54 -3.31 9.73
C ILE A 117 21.53 -4.20 10.97
N GLU A 118 22.37 -5.23 10.98
CA GLU A 118 22.43 -6.25 12.04
C GLU A 118 23.69 -6.13 12.88
N THR A 119 24.77 -5.66 12.28
CA THR A 119 26.10 -5.58 12.89
C THR A 119 26.69 -4.18 12.82
N PRO A 120 27.73 -3.85 13.58
CA PRO A 120 28.48 -2.59 13.43
C PRO A 120 29.06 -2.42 12.03
N GLU A 121 29.48 -3.50 11.37
CA GLU A 121 29.99 -3.48 10.00
C GLU A 121 28.95 -3.06 8.99
N ASP A 122 27.67 -3.44 9.20
CA ASP A 122 26.54 -2.96 8.37
C ASP A 122 26.29 -1.47 8.55
N VAL A 123 26.54 -0.93 9.76
CA VAL A 123 26.47 0.53 9.99
C VAL A 123 27.52 1.25 9.16
N ASP A 124 28.75 0.75 9.13
CA ASP A 124 29.84 1.34 8.36
C ASP A 124 29.58 1.22 6.85
N HIS A 125 29.01 0.10 6.40
CA HIS A 125 28.57 -0.07 5.02
C HIS A 125 27.47 0.93 4.64
N PHE A 126 26.43 1.09 5.47
CA PHE A 126 25.40 2.09 5.26
C PHE A 126 26.00 3.50 5.15
N LYS A 127 26.93 3.89 6.05
CA LYS A 127 27.60 5.19 5.99
C LYS A 127 28.36 5.40 4.68
N ALA A 128 29.00 4.35 4.18
CA ALA A 128 29.77 4.42 2.93
C ALA A 128 28.86 4.57 1.68
N GLU A 129 27.68 3.99 1.70
CA GLU A 129 26.72 4.05 0.57
C GLU A 129 25.76 5.24 0.65
N TRP A 130 25.60 5.84 1.84
CA TRP A 130 24.69 6.97 1.99
C TRP A 130 25.19 8.22 1.25
N ASP A 131 24.31 8.82 0.46
CA ASP A 131 24.61 10.02 -0.35
C ASP A 131 24.83 11.31 0.46
N GLY A 132 24.58 11.26 1.79
CA GLY A 132 24.68 12.41 2.68
C GLY A 132 23.54 13.42 2.56
N HIS A 133 22.54 13.17 1.72
CA HIS A 133 21.44 14.11 1.42
C HIS A 133 20.06 13.52 1.66
N THR A 134 19.85 12.24 1.33
CA THR A 134 18.58 11.55 1.56
C THR A 134 18.33 11.39 3.06
N GLU A 135 17.22 11.94 3.54
CA GLU A 135 16.79 11.72 4.92
C GLU A 135 16.30 10.28 5.08
N TYR A 136 16.82 9.56 6.07
CA TYR A 136 16.43 8.21 6.39
C TYR A 136 15.63 8.15 7.69
N PHE A 137 14.71 7.19 7.77
CA PHE A 137 14.05 6.79 8.99
C PHE A 137 14.61 5.43 9.42
N PHE A 138 15.30 5.42 10.57
CA PHE A 138 15.78 4.19 11.21
C PHE A 138 14.72 3.70 12.15
N GLU A 139 14.39 2.43 12.12
CA GLU A 139 13.44 1.84 13.06
C GLU A 139 13.90 0.44 13.50
N LYS A 140 13.47 0.02 14.70
CA LYS A 140 13.76 -1.31 15.23
C LYS A 140 13.25 -2.37 14.26
N PHE A 141 14.12 -3.33 13.93
CA PHE A 141 13.73 -4.48 13.13
C PHE A 141 12.73 -5.34 13.90
N VAL A 142 11.61 -5.68 13.25
CA VAL A 142 10.61 -6.60 13.77
C VAL A 142 10.90 -7.98 13.20
N THR A 143 11.03 -8.98 14.05
CA THR A 143 11.34 -10.36 13.65
C THR A 143 10.10 -11.13 13.16
N SER A 144 8.90 -10.61 13.38
CA SER A 144 7.70 -11.22 12.83
C SER A 144 7.73 -11.16 11.30
N SER A 145 7.49 -12.29 10.66
CA SER A 145 7.30 -12.41 9.22
C SER A 145 5.83 -12.30 8.79
N GLU A 146 4.92 -12.20 9.76
CA GLU A 146 3.49 -12.12 9.48
C GLU A 146 3.08 -10.65 9.29
N ILE A 147 2.75 -10.30 8.06
CA ILE A 147 2.21 -8.99 7.70
C ILE A 147 0.76 -9.15 7.27
N CYS A 148 -0.09 -8.34 7.85
CA CYS A 148 -1.49 -8.20 7.47
C CYS A 148 -1.83 -6.73 7.17
N THR A 149 -3.01 -6.50 6.62
CA THR A 149 -3.43 -5.16 6.23
C THR A 149 -4.77 -4.77 6.85
N PHE A 150 -5.03 -3.48 6.91
CA PHE A 150 -6.36 -2.91 7.04
C PHE A 150 -6.58 -1.97 5.86
N ASP A 151 -7.43 -2.39 4.94
CA ASP A 151 -7.66 -1.72 3.67
C ASP A 151 -9.11 -1.27 3.55
N GLY A 152 -9.32 -0.27 2.72
CA GLY A 152 -10.70 0.16 2.50
C GLY A 152 -10.84 1.46 1.74
N LEU A 153 -12.04 2.02 1.88
CA LEU A 153 -12.47 3.22 1.19
C LEU A 153 -13.23 4.12 2.16
N VAL A 154 -12.88 5.40 2.16
CA VAL A 154 -13.61 6.44 2.89
C VAL A 154 -14.43 7.32 1.96
N ASP A 155 -15.59 7.72 2.42
CA ASP A 155 -16.48 8.66 1.73
C ASP A 155 -16.01 10.13 1.88
N ARG A 156 -16.83 11.05 1.39
CA ARG A 156 -16.60 12.51 1.45
C ARG A 156 -16.55 13.06 2.87
N ASP A 157 -17.25 12.43 3.79
CA ASP A 157 -17.30 12.84 5.19
C ASP A 157 -16.16 12.22 6.02
N GLY A 158 -15.47 11.24 5.45
CA GLY A 158 -14.38 10.50 6.08
C GLY A 158 -14.87 9.25 6.81
N ASN A 159 -16.10 8.81 6.57
CA ASN A 159 -16.60 7.55 7.09
C ASN A 159 -16.04 6.39 6.26
N ILE A 160 -15.67 5.30 6.92
CA ILE A 160 -15.28 4.06 6.24
C ILE A 160 -16.54 3.41 5.69
N VAL A 161 -16.65 3.30 4.37
CA VAL A 161 -17.80 2.69 3.68
C VAL A 161 -17.50 1.27 3.22
N PHE A 162 -16.23 0.91 3.14
CA PHE A 162 -15.74 -0.44 2.87
C PHE A 162 -14.47 -0.68 3.65
N SER A 163 -14.31 -1.85 4.25
CA SER A 163 -13.04 -2.29 4.82
C SER A 163 -12.85 -3.79 4.68
N THR A 164 -11.60 -4.20 4.49
CA THR A 164 -11.15 -5.57 4.34
C THR A 164 -9.75 -5.74 4.91
N THR A 165 -9.29 -6.97 4.96
CA THR A 165 -7.93 -7.34 5.38
C THR A 165 -7.41 -8.47 4.51
N PHE A 166 -6.13 -8.48 4.27
CA PHE A 166 -5.44 -9.66 3.73
C PHE A 166 -4.14 -9.93 4.48
N ASP A 167 -3.74 -11.19 4.47
CA ASP A 167 -2.46 -11.62 4.99
C ASP A 167 -1.51 -11.91 3.83
N TYR A 168 -0.26 -11.47 3.93
CA TYR A 168 0.81 -11.85 3.00
C TYR A 168 1.32 -13.25 3.35
N ALA A 169 1.53 -14.10 2.34
CA ALA A 169 2.22 -15.37 2.52
C ALA A 169 3.73 -15.19 2.75
N HIS A 170 4.30 -14.14 2.15
CA HIS A 170 5.70 -13.74 2.28
C HIS A 170 5.78 -12.23 2.42
N THR A 171 6.73 -11.72 3.21
CA THR A 171 6.86 -10.27 3.36
C THR A 171 7.27 -9.61 2.04
N PRO A 172 6.86 -8.36 1.78
CA PRO A 172 7.33 -7.61 0.59
C PRO A 172 8.86 -7.54 0.49
N LEU A 173 9.56 -7.55 1.62
CA LEU A 173 11.02 -7.60 1.66
C LEU A 173 11.56 -8.95 1.16
N ASP A 174 10.94 -10.07 1.56
CA ASP A 174 11.34 -11.41 1.11
C ASP A 174 11.07 -11.61 -0.39
N LEU A 175 9.93 -11.11 -0.88
CA LEU A 175 9.61 -11.14 -2.31
C LEU A 175 10.70 -10.45 -3.14
N MET A 176 11.18 -9.31 -2.67
CA MET A 176 12.23 -8.54 -3.34
C MET A 176 13.60 -9.25 -3.25
N LEU A 177 14.00 -9.73 -2.07
CA LEU A 177 15.33 -10.32 -1.84
C LEU A 177 15.48 -11.69 -2.50
N TYR A 178 14.44 -12.52 -2.45
CA TYR A 178 14.50 -13.92 -2.85
C TYR A 178 13.75 -14.23 -4.14
N LYS A 179 13.17 -13.21 -4.79
CA LYS A 179 12.37 -13.36 -6.04
C LYS A 179 11.29 -14.45 -5.93
N MET A 180 10.63 -14.50 -4.78
CA MET A 180 9.55 -15.46 -4.51
C MET A 180 8.30 -15.10 -5.30
N ASP A 181 7.39 -16.07 -5.44
CA ASP A 181 6.07 -15.78 -5.98
C ASP A 181 5.25 -14.97 -4.98
N ASN A 182 4.58 -13.95 -5.47
CA ASN A 182 3.72 -13.12 -4.63
C ASN A 182 2.41 -13.86 -4.36
N SER A 183 2.15 -14.14 -3.09
CA SER A 183 0.89 -14.75 -2.65
C SER A 183 0.35 -14.01 -1.44
N TYR A 184 -0.94 -13.72 -1.47
CA TYR A 184 -1.68 -13.12 -0.36
C TYR A 184 -3.14 -13.56 -0.42
N TYR A 185 -3.81 -13.51 0.70
CA TYR A 185 -5.20 -13.96 0.76
C TYR A 185 -6.05 -13.03 1.62
N VAL A 186 -7.18 -12.63 1.04
CA VAL A 186 -8.20 -11.84 1.72
C VAL A 186 -8.95 -12.73 2.70
N LEU A 187 -9.08 -12.25 3.93
CA LEU A 187 -9.80 -12.93 4.99
C LEU A 187 -11.29 -12.59 4.94
N LYS A 188 -12.12 -13.61 5.18
CA LYS A 188 -13.56 -13.44 5.34
C LYS A 188 -13.91 -12.62 6.59
N GLU A 189 -13.16 -12.84 7.65
CA GLU A 189 -13.34 -12.18 8.94
C GLU A 189 -12.09 -11.39 9.33
N MET A 190 -12.30 -10.21 9.86
CA MET A 190 -11.24 -9.34 10.35
C MET A 190 -11.18 -9.36 11.87
N ASP A 191 -9.97 -9.52 12.42
CA ASP A 191 -9.75 -9.42 13.86
C ASP A 191 -10.26 -8.08 14.41
N PRO A 192 -11.07 -8.08 15.51
CA PRO A 192 -11.62 -6.86 16.08
C PRO A 192 -10.57 -5.83 16.51
N LYS A 193 -9.40 -6.26 16.99
CA LYS A 193 -8.31 -5.37 17.41
C LYS A 193 -7.65 -4.71 16.20
N LEU A 194 -7.41 -5.46 15.10
CA LEU A 194 -6.91 -4.92 13.84
C LEU A 194 -7.87 -3.85 13.31
N ARG A 195 -9.17 -4.15 13.32
CA ARG A 195 -10.22 -3.19 12.93
C ARG A 195 -10.15 -1.93 13.78
N GLN A 196 -10.11 -2.07 15.10
CA GLN A 196 -10.04 -0.94 16.03
C GLN A 196 -8.82 -0.04 15.74
N TYR A 197 -7.66 -0.64 15.51
CA TYR A 197 -6.44 0.12 15.20
C TYR A 197 -6.52 0.78 13.83
N GLY A 198 -6.99 0.07 12.82
CA GLY A 198 -7.16 0.60 11.47
C GLY A 198 -8.12 1.80 11.44
N GLU A 199 -9.29 1.69 12.07
CA GLU A 199 -10.28 2.77 12.18
C GLU A 199 -9.71 3.99 12.92
N ALA A 200 -8.95 3.77 13.99
CA ALA A 200 -8.28 4.85 14.74
C ALA A 200 -7.24 5.58 13.87
N ILE A 201 -6.48 4.85 13.07
CA ILE A 201 -5.51 5.41 12.11
C ILE A 201 -6.24 6.22 11.04
N VAL A 202 -7.23 5.65 10.35
CA VAL A 202 -7.99 6.34 9.30
C VAL A 202 -8.56 7.66 9.81
N LYS A 203 -9.15 7.64 11.02
CA LYS A 203 -9.65 8.84 11.69
C LYS A 203 -8.54 9.86 11.96
N ALA A 204 -7.37 9.43 12.44
CA ALA A 204 -6.24 10.31 12.74
C ALA A 204 -5.66 10.97 11.47
N PHE A 205 -5.64 10.26 10.36
CA PHE A 205 -5.20 10.79 9.07
C PHE A 205 -6.24 11.73 8.43
N GLY A 206 -7.52 11.53 8.70
CA GLY A 206 -8.62 12.42 8.27
C GLY A 206 -8.70 12.57 6.76
N MET A 207 -8.46 11.49 6.02
CA MET A 207 -8.57 11.48 4.55
C MET A 207 -10.03 11.34 4.12
N LYS A 208 -10.34 11.80 2.89
CA LYS A 208 -11.68 11.84 2.35
C LYS A 208 -11.70 11.42 0.88
N GLU A 209 -12.77 10.74 0.46
CA GLU A 209 -12.96 10.23 -0.90
C GLU A 209 -11.73 9.46 -1.41
N ARG A 210 -11.20 8.53 -0.58
CA ARG A 210 -9.97 7.83 -0.92
C ARG A 210 -9.97 6.40 -0.46
N PHE A 211 -9.26 5.58 -1.23
CA PHE A 211 -8.75 4.30 -0.75
C PHE A 211 -7.64 4.51 0.26
N PHE A 212 -7.51 3.58 1.19
CA PHE A 212 -6.40 3.47 2.11
C PHE A 212 -5.91 2.01 2.16
N HIS A 213 -4.62 1.87 2.36
CA HIS A 213 -3.92 0.59 2.55
C HIS A 213 -2.95 0.75 3.71
N ILE A 214 -3.21 0.07 4.83
CA ILE A 214 -2.44 0.17 6.06
C ILE A 214 -1.84 -1.19 6.36
N GLU A 215 -0.53 -1.25 6.53
CA GLU A 215 0.20 -2.47 6.83
C GLU A 215 0.55 -2.59 8.31
N PHE A 216 0.46 -3.80 8.83
CA PHE A 216 0.77 -4.15 10.20
C PHE A 216 1.62 -5.41 10.27
N PHE A 217 2.58 -5.45 11.19
CA PHE A 217 3.11 -6.71 11.69
C PHE A 217 2.14 -7.30 12.69
N ARG A 218 1.91 -8.60 12.62
CA ARG A 218 1.25 -9.36 13.68
C ARG A 218 2.28 -9.70 14.75
N ASP A 219 2.05 -9.31 16.00
CA ASP A 219 2.94 -9.53 17.15
C ASP A 219 2.19 -10.29 18.25
N GLY A 220 2.12 -11.61 18.12
CA GLY A 220 1.25 -12.45 18.96
C GLY A 220 -0.22 -12.06 18.80
N ASP A 221 -0.85 -11.65 19.90
CA ASP A 221 -2.24 -11.19 19.92
C ASP A 221 -2.37 -9.66 19.69
N ASP A 222 -1.30 -9.01 19.20
CA ASP A 222 -1.27 -7.55 18.96
C ASP A 222 -0.79 -7.22 17.55
N TYR A 223 -0.84 -5.94 17.19
CA TYR A 223 -0.47 -5.43 15.87
C TYR A 223 0.43 -4.21 16.01
N ILE A 224 1.47 -4.13 15.19
CA ILE A 224 2.40 -3.01 15.11
C ILE A 224 2.25 -2.33 13.75
N ALA A 225 1.84 -1.06 13.73
CA ALA A 225 1.64 -0.35 12.48
C ALA A 225 2.97 -0.08 11.75
N ILE A 226 3.02 -0.45 10.48
CA ILE A 226 4.15 -0.28 9.56
C ILE A 226 4.02 1.02 8.79
N GLU A 227 3.02 1.11 7.92
CA GLU A 227 2.87 2.19 6.95
C GLU A 227 1.39 2.45 6.63
N TYR A 228 1.07 3.71 6.30
CA TYR A 228 -0.22 4.15 5.77
C TYR A 228 -0.02 4.62 4.33
N ASN A 229 -0.61 3.91 3.38
CA ASN A 229 -0.60 4.26 1.97
C ASN A 229 -1.95 4.91 1.59
N ASN A 230 -1.88 6.13 1.07
CA ASN A 230 -3.05 6.94 0.73
C ASN A 230 -3.57 6.62 -0.69
N ARG A 231 -3.72 5.35 -0.97
CA ARG A 231 -4.09 4.76 -2.27
C ARG A 231 -4.60 3.32 -2.06
N PRO A 232 -5.21 2.69 -3.08
CA PRO A 232 -5.48 1.25 -3.03
C PRO A 232 -4.17 0.44 -2.95
N ALA A 233 -4.24 -0.76 -2.40
CA ALA A 233 -3.15 -1.72 -2.47
C ALA A 233 -2.75 -2.00 -3.93
N GLY A 234 -1.49 -2.38 -4.15
CA GLY A 234 -0.91 -2.51 -5.49
C GLY A 234 -1.41 -3.71 -6.28
N GLY A 235 -1.03 -3.76 -7.56
CA GLY A 235 -1.37 -4.85 -8.46
C GLY A 235 -2.87 -4.95 -8.75
N PHE A 236 -3.39 -6.17 -8.71
CA PHE A 236 -4.82 -6.46 -8.92
C PHE A 236 -5.62 -6.60 -7.62
N THR A 237 -5.16 -6.00 -6.52
CA THR A 237 -5.76 -6.21 -5.20
C THR A 237 -7.22 -5.73 -5.13
N ILE A 238 -7.59 -4.67 -5.87
CA ILE A 238 -9.01 -4.25 -5.98
C ILE A 238 -9.88 -5.35 -6.60
N ASP A 239 -9.37 -6.06 -7.63
CA ASP A 239 -10.10 -7.19 -8.22
C ASP A 239 -10.24 -8.35 -7.20
N VAL A 240 -9.18 -8.60 -6.41
CA VAL A 240 -9.21 -9.62 -5.34
C VAL A 240 -10.28 -9.29 -4.30
N TYR A 241 -10.38 -8.01 -3.89
CA TYR A 241 -11.45 -7.57 -2.98
C TYR A 241 -12.83 -7.70 -3.60
N ASN A 242 -12.97 -7.38 -4.89
CA ASN A 242 -14.23 -7.52 -5.60
C ASN A 242 -14.72 -8.98 -5.60
N TYR A 243 -13.81 -9.94 -5.85
CA TYR A 243 -14.14 -11.36 -5.78
C TYR A 243 -14.43 -11.82 -4.33
N ALA A 244 -13.63 -11.39 -3.35
CA ALA A 244 -13.82 -11.76 -1.95
C ALA A 244 -15.17 -11.27 -1.38
N HIS A 245 -15.60 -10.07 -1.77
CA HIS A 245 -16.78 -9.43 -1.19
C HIS A 245 -17.98 -9.34 -2.13
N SER A 246 -17.88 -9.92 -3.34
CA SER A 246 -18.94 -9.86 -4.38
C SER A 246 -19.44 -8.43 -4.62
N ILE A 247 -18.53 -7.49 -4.78
CA ILE A 247 -18.78 -6.06 -4.99
C ILE A 247 -18.00 -5.55 -6.20
N ASP A 248 -18.29 -4.31 -6.62
CA ASP A 248 -17.53 -3.57 -7.61
C ASP A 248 -17.00 -2.27 -6.96
N LEU A 249 -15.76 -2.32 -6.46
CA LEU A 249 -15.11 -1.18 -5.81
C LEU A 249 -14.81 -0.04 -6.79
N TYR A 250 -14.66 -0.31 -8.08
CA TYR A 250 -14.51 0.75 -9.08
C TYR A 250 -15.79 1.57 -9.19
N ARG A 251 -16.93 0.90 -9.27
CA ARG A 251 -18.25 1.55 -9.22
C ARG A 251 -18.50 2.21 -7.88
N GLY A 252 -18.10 1.56 -6.79
CA GLY A 252 -18.23 2.11 -5.43
C GLY A 252 -17.48 3.42 -5.26
N TYR A 253 -16.24 3.51 -5.75
CA TYR A 253 -15.48 4.75 -5.74
C TYR A 253 -16.15 5.83 -6.61
N ALA A 254 -16.59 5.47 -7.82
CA ALA A 254 -17.30 6.42 -8.71
C ALA A 254 -18.58 6.97 -8.06
N ALA A 255 -19.36 6.14 -7.37
CA ALA A 255 -20.55 6.53 -6.64
C ALA A 255 -20.22 7.57 -5.54
N ILE A 256 -19.20 7.31 -4.72
CA ILE A 256 -18.75 8.24 -3.67
C ILE A 256 -18.34 9.59 -4.27
N VAL A 257 -17.56 9.60 -5.35
CA VAL A 257 -17.12 10.82 -6.03
C VAL A 257 -18.31 11.58 -6.61
N ALA A 258 -19.33 10.87 -7.10
CA ALA A 258 -20.59 11.46 -7.58
C ALA A 258 -21.51 11.96 -6.45
N GLY A 259 -21.19 11.67 -5.19
CA GLY A 259 -22.02 12.00 -4.04
C GLY A 259 -23.19 11.04 -3.82
N GLU A 260 -23.08 9.85 -4.40
CA GLU A 260 -24.05 8.76 -4.26
C GLU A 260 -23.65 7.80 -3.13
N PRO A 261 -24.59 7.05 -2.55
CA PRO A 261 -24.29 6.02 -1.56
C PRO A 261 -23.38 4.92 -2.13
N PHE A 262 -22.48 4.40 -1.29
CA PHE A 262 -21.68 3.22 -1.64
C PHE A 262 -22.60 2.00 -1.82
N PRO A 263 -22.49 1.25 -2.92
CA PRO A 263 -23.30 0.06 -3.16
C PRO A 263 -22.87 -1.06 -2.22
N ALA A 264 -23.76 -1.50 -1.34
CA ALA A 264 -23.51 -2.65 -0.47
C ALA A 264 -23.60 -3.99 -1.22
N SER A 265 -22.84 -4.98 -0.78
CA SER A 265 -23.00 -6.36 -1.23
C SER A 265 -24.15 -7.03 -0.46
N GLU A 266 -24.94 -7.83 -1.16
CA GLU A 266 -25.95 -8.71 -0.57
C GLU A 266 -25.42 -10.12 -0.24
N PHE A 267 -24.16 -10.40 -0.61
CA PHE A 267 -23.53 -11.70 -0.47
C PHE A 267 -22.57 -11.74 0.72
N GLU A 268 -22.49 -12.90 1.34
CA GLU A 268 -21.48 -13.17 2.38
C GLU A 268 -20.07 -13.14 1.76
N PRO A 269 -19.08 -12.57 2.46
CA PRO A 269 -17.70 -12.60 2.01
C PRO A 269 -17.14 -14.01 1.88
N LEU A 270 -16.19 -14.18 0.95
CA LEU A 270 -15.40 -15.38 0.77
C LEU A 270 -13.93 -15.09 1.10
N TYR A 271 -13.16 -16.14 1.38
CA TYR A 271 -11.72 -16.05 1.26
C TYR A 271 -11.36 -15.91 -0.22
N CYS A 272 -10.37 -15.08 -0.53
CA CYS A 272 -9.86 -14.97 -1.89
C CYS A 272 -8.33 -15.03 -1.88
N LEU A 273 -7.77 -16.11 -2.44
CA LEU A 273 -6.34 -16.26 -2.66
C LEU A 273 -5.96 -15.58 -3.96
N ALA A 274 -4.94 -14.74 -3.91
CA ALA A 274 -4.22 -14.24 -5.07
C ALA A 274 -2.81 -14.81 -5.03
N THR A 275 -2.41 -15.54 -6.05
CA THR A 275 -1.08 -16.14 -6.13
C THR A 275 -0.49 -15.99 -7.52
N SER A 276 0.78 -15.59 -7.57
CA SER A 276 1.48 -15.40 -8.84
C SER A 276 2.25 -16.63 -9.26
N ARG A 277 2.61 -16.67 -10.55
CA ARG A 277 3.59 -17.60 -11.10
C ARG A 277 4.50 -16.88 -12.08
N ARG A 278 5.71 -17.41 -12.23
CA ARG A 278 6.70 -16.93 -13.20
C ARG A 278 6.78 -17.89 -14.37
N ALA A 279 6.78 -17.36 -15.59
CA ALA A 279 6.78 -18.16 -16.82
C ALA A 279 7.99 -19.10 -16.94
N ASN A 280 9.14 -18.66 -16.40
CA ASN A 280 10.42 -19.38 -16.49
C ASN A 280 10.79 -20.16 -15.23
N ALA A 281 9.89 -20.27 -14.24
CA ALA A 281 10.13 -21.04 -13.02
C ALA A 281 9.58 -22.48 -13.18
N ALA A 282 10.25 -23.42 -12.48
CA ALA A 282 9.79 -24.79 -12.39
C ALA A 282 8.82 -24.95 -11.21
N TYR A 283 7.65 -25.51 -11.48
CA TYR A 283 6.62 -25.79 -10.48
C TYR A 283 6.31 -27.28 -10.44
N THR A 284 5.92 -27.77 -9.27
CA THR A 284 5.53 -29.16 -9.06
C THR A 284 4.28 -29.54 -9.89
N LEU A 285 3.34 -28.61 -9.99
CA LEU A 285 2.12 -28.78 -10.80
C LEU A 285 2.19 -27.89 -12.04
N SER A 286 1.81 -28.42 -13.19
CA SER A 286 1.57 -27.62 -14.39
C SER A 286 0.39 -26.67 -14.20
N GLU A 287 0.24 -25.71 -15.09
CA GLU A 287 -0.92 -24.81 -15.05
C GLU A 287 -2.24 -25.60 -15.24
N GLU A 288 -2.25 -26.55 -16.17
CA GLU A 288 -3.43 -27.39 -16.43
C GLU A 288 -3.84 -28.20 -15.19
N GLU A 289 -2.87 -28.76 -14.48
CA GLU A 289 -3.12 -29.50 -13.24
C GLU A 289 -3.66 -28.61 -12.13
N VAL A 290 -3.16 -27.38 -12.01
CA VAL A 290 -3.66 -26.39 -11.03
C VAL A 290 -5.10 -26.01 -11.36
N LEU A 291 -5.39 -25.67 -12.61
CA LEU A 291 -6.74 -25.28 -13.05
C LEU A 291 -7.74 -26.44 -12.93
N ALA A 292 -7.32 -27.67 -13.22
CA ALA A 292 -8.16 -28.85 -13.03
C ALA A 292 -8.44 -29.14 -11.56
N LYS A 293 -7.41 -29.03 -10.70
CA LYS A 293 -7.52 -29.30 -9.27
C LYS A 293 -8.41 -28.29 -8.53
N TYR A 294 -8.32 -27.02 -8.90
CA TYR A 294 -9.03 -25.91 -8.24
C TYR A 294 -10.13 -25.31 -9.13
N HIS A 295 -10.70 -26.11 -10.03
CA HIS A 295 -11.70 -25.65 -11.01
C HIS A 295 -12.85 -24.86 -10.37
N ASP A 296 -13.40 -25.32 -9.26
CA ASP A 296 -14.57 -24.71 -8.62
C ASP A 296 -14.21 -23.41 -7.89
N GLN A 297 -12.99 -23.30 -7.38
CA GLN A 297 -12.46 -22.12 -6.69
C GLN A 297 -11.92 -21.07 -7.65
N PHE A 298 -11.48 -21.48 -8.85
CA PHE A 298 -10.84 -20.58 -9.82
C PHE A 298 -11.79 -19.50 -10.33
N ARG A 299 -11.31 -18.26 -10.35
CA ARG A 299 -12.08 -17.09 -10.84
C ARG A 299 -11.48 -16.50 -12.09
N VAL A 300 -10.18 -16.21 -12.07
CA VAL A 300 -9.50 -15.56 -13.20
C VAL A 300 -7.99 -15.75 -13.12
N LYS A 301 -7.37 -15.80 -14.31
CA LYS A 301 -5.95 -15.58 -14.52
C LYS A 301 -5.76 -14.20 -15.15
N LYS A 302 -4.82 -13.43 -14.68
CA LYS A 302 -4.45 -12.14 -15.26
C LYS A 302 -2.96 -12.10 -15.59
N ASP A 303 -2.63 -11.59 -16.77
CA ASP A 303 -1.25 -11.28 -17.13
C ASP A 303 -0.78 -10.04 -16.35
N MET A 304 0.38 -10.15 -15.74
CA MET A 304 0.96 -9.01 -15.01
C MET A 304 1.59 -8.03 -15.99
N PRO A 305 1.31 -6.72 -15.87
CA PRO A 305 2.01 -5.72 -16.66
C PRO A 305 3.52 -5.84 -16.48
N ALA A 306 4.30 -5.71 -17.57
CA ALA A 306 5.75 -5.90 -17.57
C ALA A 306 6.49 -5.07 -16.50
N ALA A 307 5.99 -3.87 -16.18
CA ALA A 307 6.54 -3.01 -15.14
C ALA A 307 6.47 -3.61 -13.72
N PHE A 308 5.61 -4.59 -13.49
CA PHE A 308 5.42 -5.24 -12.18
C PHE A 308 5.86 -6.71 -12.18
N ALA A 309 6.10 -7.31 -13.36
CA ALA A 309 6.37 -8.73 -13.48
C ALA A 309 7.62 -9.18 -12.71
N GLU A 310 8.66 -8.35 -12.66
CA GLU A 310 9.88 -8.66 -11.90
C GLU A 310 9.59 -8.90 -10.41
N LEU A 311 8.75 -8.07 -9.80
CA LEU A 311 8.42 -8.15 -8.37
C LEU A 311 7.26 -9.11 -8.10
N GLN A 312 6.23 -9.10 -8.95
CA GLN A 312 4.95 -9.76 -8.68
C GLN A 312 4.70 -11.05 -9.47
N GLY A 313 5.66 -11.51 -10.31
CA GLY A 313 5.48 -12.66 -11.21
C GLY A 313 4.82 -12.27 -12.54
N ASP A 314 4.76 -13.23 -13.50
CA ASP A 314 4.25 -12.96 -14.86
C ASP A 314 2.73 -13.09 -14.94
N TYR A 315 2.14 -13.94 -14.10
CA TYR A 315 0.70 -14.21 -14.06
C TYR A 315 0.20 -14.17 -12.63
N LEU A 316 -1.04 -13.75 -12.46
CA LEU A 316 -1.74 -13.81 -11.17
C LEU A 316 -3.02 -14.65 -11.32
N TYR A 317 -3.21 -15.60 -10.43
CA TYR A 317 -4.41 -16.42 -10.30
C TYR A 317 -5.20 -15.94 -9.10
N MET A 318 -6.53 -15.87 -9.25
CA MET A 318 -7.45 -15.57 -8.16
C MET A 318 -8.39 -16.74 -7.95
N LEU A 319 -8.47 -17.21 -6.71
CA LEU A 319 -9.31 -18.31 -6.30
C LEU A 319 -10.15 -17.88 -5.10
N THR A 320 -11.42 -18.31 -5.04
CA THR A 320 -12.27 -18.01 -3.88
C THR A 320 -12.80 -19.30 -3.26
N THR A 321 -12.91 -19.31 -1.94
CA THR A 321 -13.48 -20.42 -1.18
C THR A 321 -14.24 -19.92 0.06
N PRO A 322 -15.30 -20.61 0.50
CA PRO A 322 -15.96 -20.31 1.77
C PRO A 322 -15.15 -20.82 2.98
N SER A 323 -14.20 -21.74 2.79
CA SER A 323 -13.43 -22.42 3.83
C SER A 323 -11.98 -21.97 3.89
N ARG A 324 -11.50 -21.65 5.10
CA ARG A 324 -10.08 -21.32 5.33
C ARG A 324 -9.15 -22.53 5.12
N GLU A 325 -9.66 -23.74 5.33
CA GLU A 325 -8.86 -24.98 5.20
C GLU A 325 -8.49 -25.30 3.76
N GLU A 326 -9.17 -24.64 2.79
CA GLU A 326 -8.91 -24.80 1.35
C GLU A 326 -7.94 -23.73 0.81
N LEU A 327 -7.50 -22.79 1.63
CA LEU A 327 -6.47 -21.82 1.27
C LEU A 327 -5.08 -22.45 1.35
#